data_eba73bb74b84008bc7dc62e90244e6cb
#
_entry.id   eba73bb74b84008bc7dc62e90244e6cb
#
_cell.length_a   1.000
_cell.length_b   1.000
_cell.length_c   1.000
_cell.angle_alpha   90.00
_cell.angle_beta   90.00
_cell.angle_gamma   90.00
#
_symmetry.space_group_name_H-M   'P 1'
#
loop_
_entity.id
_entity.type
_entity.pdbx_description
1 polymer ?
#
loop_
_entity_poly.entity_id
_entity_poly.type
_entity_poly.pdbx_seq_one_letter_code
_entity_poly.pdbx_strand_id
1 'polypeptide(L)'
;MVDDAKLNQFMGQMLSDLGGAASVALVRIGDALGLYKTLHERGPMTVSGLAAAAGVNQRYLREWLSHQAASNYLSYDPATQKFALPPEQAMVFAVEDSPVYMMGAFDLDDREQGSGAGGVPDRRRRAVE
;
A
#
# COMPACT_ATOMS: atom_id res chain seq x y z
N MET A 1 -15.26 38.37 0.03
CA MET A 1 -14.02 38.46 0.81
C MET A 1 -13.68 37.09 1.37
N VAL A 2 -12.44 36.69 1.28
CA VAL A 2 -11.97 35.36 1.77
C VAL A 2 -11.80 35.42 3.29
N ASP A 3 -12.28 34.40 3.98
CA ASP A 3 -12.08 34.18 5.40
C ASP A 3 -10.82 33.32 5.59
N ASP A 4 -9.78 33.89 6.18
CA ASP A 4 -8.47 33.23 6.34
C ASP A 4 -8.54 31.96 7.19
N ALA A 5 -9.41 31.93 8.22
CA ALA A 5 -9.57 30.76 9.06
C ALA A 5 -10.16 29.57 8.27
N LYS A 6 -11.17 29.85 7.46
CA LYS A 6 -11.78 28.84 6.58
C LYS A 6 -10.83 28.37 5.49
N LEU A 7 -10.04 29.29 4.93
CA LEU A 7 -9.03 28.94 3.95
C LEU A 7 -7.98 28.00 4.55
N ASN A 8 -7.45 28.31 5.72
CA ASN A 8 -6.46 27.47 6.40
C ASN A 8 -7.02 26.09 6.76
N GLN A 9 -8.28 26.01 7.19
CA GLN A 9 -8.96 24.75 7.47
C GLN A 9 -9.09 23.90 6.19
N PHE A 10 -9.50 24.50 5.09
CA PHE A 10 -9.62 23.79 3.80
C PHE A 10 -8.26 23.35 3.27
N MET A 11 -7.21 24.18 3.36
CA MET A 11 -5.86 23.80 2.99
C MET A 11 -5.36 22.61 3.82
N GLY A 12 -5.65 22.57 5.12
CA GLY A 12 -5.33 21.44 5.98
C GLY A 12 -6.02 20.15 5.53
N GLN A 13 -7.30 20.23 5.17
CA GLN A 13 -8.05 19.11 4.61
C GLN A 13 -7.43 18.60 3.31
N MET A 14 -7.13 19.49 2.37
CA MET A 14 -6.53 19.11 1.10
C MET A 14 -5.16 18.45 1.26
N LEU A 15 -4.33 18.96 2.17
CA LEU A 15 -3.03 18.33 2.47
C LEU A 15 -3.19 16.95 3.10
N SER A 16 -4.18 16.76 3.97
CA SER A 16 -4.50 15.47 4.56
C SER A 16 -4.97 14.46 3.50
N ASP A 17 -5.84 14.89 2.60
CA ASP A 17 -6.37 14.05 1.52
C ASP A 17 -5.26 13.62 0.54
N LEU A 18 -4.37 14.55 0.17
CA LEU A 18 -3.20 14.25 -0.67
C LEU A 18 -2.23 13.29 0.03
N GLY A 19 -2.01 13.46 1.33
CA GLY A 19 -1.19 12.55 2.13
C GLY A 19 -1.77 11.13 2.16
N GLY A 20 -3.09 11.02 2.32
CA GLY A 20 -3.80 9.74 2.28
C GLY A 20 -3.66 9.04 0.91
N ALA A 21 -3.80 9.77 -0.18
CA ALA A 21 -3.61 9.23 -1.53
C ALA A 21 -2.19 8.72 -1.76
N ALA A 22 -1.17 9.45 -1.31
CA ALA A 22 0.22 9.02 -1.37
C ALA A 22 0.46 7.76 -0.53
N SER A 23 -0.15 7.66 0.65
CA SER A 23 -0.07 6.49 1.52
C SER A 23 -0.63 5.23 0.86
N VAL A 24 -1.74 5.32 0.14
CA VAL A 24 -2.32 4.20 -0.64
C VAL A 24 -1.31 3.66 -1.65
N ALA A 25 -0.67 4.53 -2.43
CA ALA A 25 0.33 4.14 -3.41
C ALA A 25 1.53 3.43 -2.77
N LEU A 26 2.00 3.93 -1.62
CA LEU A 26 3.13 3.35 -0.90
C LEU A 26 2.77 2.01 -0.24
N VAL A 27 1.55 1.84 0.25
CA VAL A 27 1.06 0.55 0.76
C VAL A 27 1.04 -0.50 -0.35
N ARG A 28 0.59 -0.16 -1.55
CA ARG A 28 0.61 -1.05 -2.72
C ARG A 28 2.03 -1.50 -3.07
N ILE A 29 2.99 -0.59 -3.05
CA ILE A 29 4.41 -0.92 -3.27
C ILE A 29 4.91 -1.90 -2.20
N GLY A 30 4.61 -1.64 -0.94
CA GLY A 30 4.99 -2.51 0.16
C GLY A 30 4.41 -3.92 0.06
N ASP A 31 3.16 -4.03 -0.34
CA ASP A 31 2.49 -5.32 -0.59
C ASP A 31 3.12 -6.06 -1.78
N ALA A 32 3.31 -5.39 -2.91
CA ALA A 32 3.90 -5.97 -4.12
C ALA A 32 5.32 -6.50 -3.89
N LEU A 33 6.11 -5.84 -3.06
CA LEU A 33 7.46 -6.25 -2.69
C LEU A 33 7.52 -7.22 -1.51
N GLY A 34 6.38 -7.56 -0.90
CA GLY A 34 6.31 -8.47 0.25
C GLY A 34 6.91 -7.91 1.54
N LEU A 35 7.01 -6.58 1.67
CA LEU A 35 7.69 -5.93 2.81
C LEU A 35 6.95 -6.14 4.12
N TYR A 36 5.62 -6.00 4.12
CA TYR A 36 4.82 -6.23 5.33
C TYR A 36 4.87 -7.70 5.78
N LYS A 37 4.76 -8.63 4.84
CA LYS A 37 4.87 -10.07 5.15
C LYS A 37 6.24 -10.44 5.70
N THR A 38 7.30 -9.91 5.12
CA THR A 38 8.68 -10.15 5.59
C THR A 38 8.88 -9.62 7.01
N LEU A 39 8.42 -8.40 7.31
CA LEU A 39 8.48 -7.84 8.66
C LEU A 39 7.62 -8.64 9.66
N HIS A 40 6.47 -9.12 9.23
CA HIS A 40 5.61 -9.95 10.07
C HIS A 40 6.26 -11.29 10.41
N GLU A 41 6.84 -11.96 9.43
CA GLU A 41 7.45 -13.28 9.60
C GLU A 41 8.78 -13.25 10.36
N ARG A 42 9.62 -12.26 10.06
CA ARG A 42 10.98 -12.17 10.60
C ARG A 42 11.12 -11.27 11.83
N GLY A 43 10.10 -10.44 12.11
CA GLY A 43 10.15 -9.46 13.19
C GLY A 43 10.92 -8.19 12.82
N PRO A 44 11.33 -7.39 13.81
CA PRO A 44 12.01 -6.11 13.58
C PRO A 44 13.29 -6.26 12.75
N MET A 45 13.48 -5.37 11.77
CA MET A 45 14.61 -5.39 10.84
C MET A 45 15.19 -4.01 10.62
N THR A 46 16.49 -3.95 10.39
CA THR A 46 17.16 -2.73 9.90
C THR A 46 16.87 -2.50 8.43
N VAL A 47 17.13 -1.29 7.93
CA VAL A 47 16.99 -0.99 6.49
C VAL A 47 17.82 -1.94 5.64
N SER A 48 19.09 -2.15 5.99
CA SER A 48 19.98 -3.04 5.25
C SER A 48 19.52 -4.50 5.30
N GLY A 49 19.03 -4.95 6.44
CA GLY A 49 18.51 -6.32 6.61
C GLY A 49 17.28 -6.58 5.76
N LEU A 50 16.33 -5.67 5.76
CA LEU A 50 15.12 -5.78 4.95
C LEU A 50 15.41 -5.62 3.46
N ALA A 51 16.31 -4.72 3.07
CA ALA A 51 16.74 -4.56 1.69
C ALA A 51 17.34 -5.84 1.13
N ALA A 52 18.21 -6.49 1.89
CA ALA A 52 18.79 -7.78 1.50
C ALA A 52 17.73 -8.89 1.40
N ALA A 53 16.81 -8.97 2.37
CA ALA A 53 15.77 -9.99 2.40
C ALA A 53 14.76 -9.84 1.24
N ALA A 54 14.41 -8.61 0.87
CA ALA A 54 13.44 -8.33 -0.19
C ALA A 54 14.08 -8.14 -1.58
N GLY A 55 15.41 -8.04 -1.67
CA GLY A 55 16.10 -7.79 -2.92
C GLY A 55 15.84 -6.41 -3.52
N VAL A 56 15.69 -5.39 -2.67
CA VAL A 56 15.36 -4.02 -3.08
C VAL A 56 16.50 -3.05 -2.80
N ASN A 57 16.50 -1.91 -3.48
CA ASN A 57 17.47 -0.85 -3.27
C ASN A 57 17.33 -0.25 -1.88
N GLN A 58 18.43 -0.21 -1.13
CA GLN A 58 18.45 0.24 0.27
C GLN A 58 18.05 1.71 0.41
N ARG A 59 18.44 2.58 -0.51
CA ARG A 59 18.11 4.02 -0.46
C ARG A 59 16.61 4.25 -0.59
N TYR A 60 15.96 3.64 -1.58
CA TYR A 60 14.52 3.75 -1.77
C TYR A 60 13.74 3.10 -0.64
N LEU A 61 14.22 1.97 -0.13
CA LEU A 61 13.60 1.31 1.02
C LEU A 61 13.64 2.19 2.27
N ARG A 62 14.73 2.90 2.52
CA ARG A 62 14.83 3.86 3.64
C ARG A 62 13.77 4.94 3.56
N GLU A 63 13.53 5.50 2.38
CA GLU A 63 12.47 6.50 2.15
C GLU A 63 11.09 5.90 2.44
N TRP A 64 10.82 4.72 1.93
CA TRP A 64 9.56 4.02 2.14
C TRP A 64 9.33 3.72 3.63
N LEU A 65 10.30 3.15 4.31
CA LEU A 65 10.22 2.83 5.75
C LEU A 65 10.01 4.09 6.59
N SER A 66 10.71 5.17 6.28
CA SER A 66 10.56 6.44 7.01
C SER A 66 9.16 7.01 6.86
N HIS A 67 8.58 6.94 5.68
CA HIS A 67 7.19 7.36 5.45
C HIS A 67 6.20 6.47 6.20
N GLN A 68 6.39 5.18 6.17
CA GLN A 68 5.52 4.22 6.88
C GLN A 68 5.55 4.44 8.40
N ALA A 69 6.72 4.70 8.96
CA ALA A 69 6.88 5.02 10.38
C ALA A 69 6.23 6.37 10.74
N ALA A 70 6.42 7.39 9.91
CA ALA A 70 5.79 8.70 10.10
C ALA A 70 4.26 8.64 10.05
N SER A 71 3.70 7.71 9.29
CA SER A 71 2.25 7.47 9.16
C SER A 71 1.69 6.51 10.20
N ASN A 72 2.48 6.04 11.16
CA ASN A 72 2.12 5.04 12.15
C ASN A 72 1.72 3.67 11.58
N TYR A 73 2.13 3.35 10.37
CA TYR A 73 1.93 2.03 9.77
C TYR A 73 2.98 1.03 10.22
N LEU A 74 4.19 1.51 10.47
CA LEU A 74 5.28 0.79 11.10
C LEU A 74 5.75 1.53 12.36
N SER A 75 6.41 0.82 13.26
CA SER A 75 7.16 1.41 14.37
C SER A 75 8.66 1.45 14.06
N TYR A 76 9.36 2.40 14.66
CA TYR A 76 10.80 2.55 14.56
C TYR A 76 11.43 2.67 15.94
N ASP A 77 12.47 1.88 16.20
CA ASP A 77 13.25 1.95 17.42
C ASP A 77 14.61 2.63 17.14
N PRO A 78 14.83 3.87 17.64
CA PRO A 78 16.09 4.59 17.42
C PRO A 78 17.30 3.89 18.05
N ALA A 79 17.11 3.14 19.12
CA ALA A 79 18.21 2.47 19.82
C ALA A 79 18.81 1.32 19.00
N THR A 80 17.94 0.57 18.29
CA THR A 80 18.34 -0.56 17.45
C THR A 80 18.36 -0.26 15.97
N GLN A 81 17.81 0.89 15.56
CA GLN A 81 17.59 1.28 14.16
C GLN A 81 16.75 0.26 13.39
N LYS A 82 15.82 -0.42 14.06
CA LYS A 82 14.94 -1.43 13.47
C LYS A 82 13.54 -0.88 13.29
N PHE A 83 12.96 -1.24 12.16
CA PHE A 83 11.53 -1.06 11.87
C PHE A 83 10.79 -2.35 12.18
N ALA A 84 9.57 -2.21 12.67
CA ALA A 84 8.71 -3.34 13.00
C ALA A 84 7.28 -3.11 12.51
N LEU A 85 6.60 -4.18 12.18
CA LEU A 85 5.16 -4.17 11.91
C LEU A 85 4.44 -4.54 13.21
N PRO A 86 3.76 -3.57 13.87
CA PRO A 86 3.02 -3.85 15.09
C PRO A 86 1.90 -4.87 14.85
N PRO A 87 1.46 -5.62 15.89
CA PRO A 87 0.45 -6.68 15.74
C PRO A 87 -0.86 -6.18 15.12
N GLU A 88 -1.32 -5.01 15.49
CA GLU A 88 -2.57 -4.43 14.99
C GLU A 88 -2.48 -4.10 13.51
N GLN A 89 -1.38 -3.49 13.08
CA GLN A 89 -1.11 -3.20 11.67
C GLN A 89 -0.91 -4.48 10.86
N ALA A 90 -0.31 -5.52 11.45
CA ALA A 90 -0.16 -6.81 10.79
C ALA A 90 -1.50 -7.45 10.43
N MET A 91 -2.52 -7.29 11.27
CA MET A 91 -3.87 -7.78 11.00
C MET A 91 -4.47 -7.17 9.72
N VAL A 92 -4.06 -5.95 9.39
CA VAL A 92 -4.53 -5.23 8.21
C VAL A 92 -3.68 -5.53 6.97
N PHE A 93 -2.35 -5.63 7.13
CA PHE A 93 -1.40 -5.64 6.02
C PHE A 93 -0.75 -7.00 5.72
N ALA A 94 -0.71 -7.93 6.67
CA ALA A 94 0.09 -9.14 6.53
C ALA A 94 -0.65 -10.45 6.81
N VAL A 95 -1.65 -10.44 7.66
CA VAL A 95 -2.41 -11.65 8.06
C VAL A 95 -3.61 -11.83 7.15
N GLU A 96 -3.50 -12.67 6.13
CA GLU A 96 -4.50 -12.82 5.06
C GLU A 96 -5.85 -13.37 5.55
N ASP A 97 -5.87 -14.21 6.57
CA ASP A 97 -7.09 -14.77 7.17
C ASP A 97 -7.70 -13.89 8.27
N SER A 98 -7.11 -12.72 8.51
CA SER A 98 -7.66 -11.72 9.42
C SER A 98 -8.99 -11.16 8.90
N PRO A 99 -10.01 -10.94 9.76
CA PRO A 99 -11.28 -10.33 9.34
C PRO A 99 -11.13 -8.86 8.92
N VAL A 100 -10.01 -8.22 9.22
CA VAL A 100 -9.69 -6.83 8.87
C VAL A 100 -8.57 -6.70 7.85
N TYR A 101 -8.21 -7.79 7.17
CA TYR A 101 -7.21 -7.76 6.10
C TYR A 101 -7.71 -6.91 4.92
N MET A 102 -6.94 -5.87 4.59
CA MET A 102 -7.40 -4.82 3.66
C MET A 102 -6.57 -4.71 2.39
N MET A 103 -5.60 -5.59 2.14
CA MET A 103 -4.73 -5.46 0.95
C MET A 103 -5.51 -5.46 -0.35
N GLY A 104 -6.56 -6.26 -0.48
CA GLY A 104 -7.43 -6.24 -1.64
C GLY A 104 -8.19 -4.93 -1.86
N ALA A 105 -8.34 -4.09 -0.82
CA ALA A 105 -8.98 -2.78 -0.95
C ALA A 105 -8.05 -1.71 -1.58
N PHE A 106 -6.74 -1.96 -1.60
CA PHE A 106 -5.76 -1.08 -2.23
C PHE A 106 -5.54 -1.39 -3.72
N ASP A 107 -6.05 -2.53 -4.21
CA ASP A 107 -5.96 -2.96 -5.61
C ASP A 107 -7.18 -2.45 -6.41
N LEU A 108 -7.34 -1.14 -6.50
CA LEU A 108 -8.51 -0.54 -7.14
C LEU A 108 -8.50 -0.69 -8.67
N ASP A 109 -7.34 -0.91 -9.29
CA ASP A 109 -7.18 -0.90 -10.74
C ASP A 109 -7.41 -2.26 -11.42
N ASP A 110 -7.33 -3.38 -10.70
CA ASP A 110 -7.45 -4.71 -11.30
C ASP A 110 -8.91 -5.13 -11.60
N ARG A 111 -9.91 -4.42 -11.06
CA ARG A 111 -11.31 -4.76 -11.25
C ARG A 111 -11.92 -4.20 -12.54
N GLU A 112 -11.34 -3.17 -13.15
CA GLU A 112 -11.84 -2.61 -14.41
C GLU A 112 -11.29 -3.31 -15.65
N GLN A 113 -10.17 -4.04 -15.57
CA GLN A 113 -9.59 -4.75 -16.71
C GLN A 113 -10.09 -6.19 -16.89
N GLY A 114 -10.82 -6.74 -15.95
CA GLY A 114 -11.34 -8.11 -15.98
C GLY A 114 -12.71 -8.31 -16.61
N SER A 115 -13.47 -7.26 -16.96
CA SER A 115 -14.82 -7.39 -17.51
C SER A 115 -14.96 -7.08 -19.00
N GLY A 116 -13.85 -7.02 -19.74
CA GLY A 116 -13.80 -6.69 -21.18
C GLY A 116 -13.66 -7.86 -22.16
N ALA A 117 -13.82 -9.11 -21.72
CA ALA A 117 -13.79 -10.26 -22.63
C ALA A 117 -15.17 -10.93 -22.73
N GLY A 118 -16.20 -10.13 -22.96
CA GLY A 118 -17.48 -10.60 -23.50
C GLY A 118 -17.32 -10.81 -25.00
N GLY A 119 -17.00 -12.05 -25.43
CA GLY A 119 -16.93 -12.40 -26.84
C GLY A 119 -18.23 -12.09 -27.56
N VAL A 120 -18.13 -11.23 -28.56
CA VAL A 120 -19.20 -11.03 -29.53
C VAL A 120 -19.43 -12.35 -30.25
N PRO A 121 -20.63 -12.95 -30.21
CA PRO A 121 -20.88 -14.14 -31.01
C PRO A 121 -20.86 -13.78 -32.49
N ASP A 122 -19.97 -14.42 -33.23
CA ASP A 122 -19.89 -14.35 -34.68
C ASP A 122 -21.21 -14.81 -35.30
N ARG A 123 -22.04 -13.85 -35.74
CA ARG A 123 -23.30 -14.09 -36.48
C ARG A 123 -23.08 -14.30 -37.97
N ARG A 124 -21.95 -14.84 -38.40
CA ARG A 124 -21.70 -15.15 -39.83
C ARG A 124 -21.42 -16.63 -40.08
N ARG A 125 -22.33 -17.52 -39.64
CA ARG A 125 -22.40 -18.88 -40.20
C ARG A 125 -23.85 -19.38 -40.15
N ARG A 126 -24.71 -18.83 -41.02
CA ARG A 126 -25.88 -19.48 -41.53
C ARG A 126 -26.36 -18.77 -42.80
N ALA A 127 -25.76 -19.14 -43.90
CA ALA A 127 -26.36 -19.06 -45.23
C ALA A 127 -25.44 -19.79 -46.19
N VAL A 128 -25.62 -21.07 -46.33
CA VAL A 128 -25.48 -21.87 -47.54
C VAL A 128 -25.85 -23.30 -47.15
N GLU A 129 -27.08 -23.65 -47.40
CA GLU A 129 -27.62 -24.89 -47.97
C GLU A 129 -29.14 -24.71 -48.03
#